data_d0590b4b7b47622450589e569b5b386a
#
_entry.id   d0590b4b7b47622450589e569b5b386a
#
_cell.length_a   1.000
_cell.length_b   1.000
_cell.length_c   1.000
_cell.angle_alpha   90.00
_cell.angle_beta   90.00
_cell.angle_gamma   90.00
#
_symmetry.space_group_name_H-M   'P 1'
#
loop_
_entity.id
_entity.type
_entity.pdbx_description
1 polymer ?
#
loop_
_entity_poly.entity_id
_entity_poly.type
_entity_poly.pdbx_seq_one_letter_code
_entity_poly.pdbx_strand_id
1 'polypeptide(L)'
;MAISRRQFVQGLALAGAGSLAASPFASNALADRSRPTSTPTAPSVPTKTGVSGRVVVIGGGMGGTSVAKYLRLWGGDKLNVTLVERSPAYTSNIMSNGVLTGQTTLSALQYRHATLASRYGVTVVNAQAQGIDSGAKKVTLSTGTSLTYDRLVVAPGLTFDAVPGLSVADYDTRFPHAWQAGPQTDFLRTQLLGMRPGGTVVMTIPPAPYRCPPGPYERACLIAAWLKINKPGSRVVILDANPKIMAESIAFTEAFTRIHADVITYVPNAVLDHIDPATKTVYTSALTVKADVLNPIPPHRAGTIAAQSGLVNVAGRWAGVDVLSYESSAVPGIHVIGDAIGTTMPKSGHVANAQAKVTADAITRIFSGRPLDSAPATSSACYSPITMSTASWLTGVYHYDPATKTMQLSKIAEAPSITAGNYQDMAKWFRGLMTDTFA
;
A
#
# COMPACT_ATOMS: atom_id res chain seq x y z
N MET A 1 -20.83 -20.18 -16.74
CA MET A 1 -19.47 -20.22 -17.33
C MET A 1 -18.50 -19.61 -16.31
N ALA A 2 -17.60 -20.38 -15.74
CA ALA A 2 -16.64 -19.88 -14.76
C ALA A 2 -15.57 -19.05 -15.47
N ILE A 3 -15.41 -17.81 -15.09
CA ILE A 3 -14.35 -16.93 -15.61
C ILE A 3 -13.00 -17.50 -15.15
N SER A 4 -12.07 -17.72 -16.09
CA SER A 4 -10.75 -18.24 -15.76
C SER A 4 -9.98 -17.24 -14.89
N ARG A 5 -9.08 -17.76 -14.02
CA ARG A 5 -8.20 -16.95 -13.13
C ARG A 5 -7.43 -15.87 -13.92
N ARG A 6 -7.01 -16.19 -15.13
CA ARG A 6 -6.31 -15.26 -16.03
C ARG A 6 -7.20 -14.12 -16.53
N GLN A 7 -8.47 -14.42 -16.85
CA GLN A 7 -9.45 -13.41 -17.30
C GLN A 7 -9.88 -12.48 -16.16
N PHE A 8 -9.93 -12.97 -14.91
CA PHE A 8 -10.24 -12.15 -13.76
C PHE A 8 -9.12 -11.12 -13.45
N VAL A 9 -7.86 -11.52 -13.52
CA VAL A 9 -6.71 -10.61 -13.32
C VAL A 9 -6.60 -9.61 -14.48
N GLN A 10 -6.90 -10.02 -15.71
CA GLN A 10 -6.92 -9.12 -16.88
C GLN A 10 -8.12 -8.18 -16.91
N GLY A 11 -9.27 -8.59 -16.40
CA GLY A 11 -10.48 -7.74 -16.33
C GLY A 11 -10.33 -6.54 -15.40
N LEU A 12 -9.56 -6.66 -14.31
CA LEU A 12 -9.25 -5.55 -13.40
C LEU A 12 -8.29 -4.51 -14.03
N ALA A 13 -7.45 -4.93 -14.98
CA ALA A 13 -6.57 -4.04 -15.71
C ALA A 13 -7.29 -3.19 -16.78
N LEU A 14 -8.45 -3.65 -17.26
CA LEU A 14 -9.23 -2.98 -18.31
C LEU A 14 -10.26 -1.98 -17.79
N ALA A 15 -10.64 -2.05 -16.52
CA ALA A 15 -11.63 -1.13 -15.93
C ALA A 15 -11.11 0.31 -15.72
N GLY A 16 -9.83 0.56 -15.94
CA GLY A 16 -9.19 1.88 -15.81
C GLY A 16 -8.92 2.63 -17.13
N ALA A 17 -9.27 2.08 -18.28
CA ALA A 17 -8.85 2.64 -19.57
C ALA A 17 -10.01 2.84 -20.57
N GLY A 18 -11.14 3.34 -20.12
CA GLY A 18 -12.31 3.54 -20.97
C GLY A 18 -12.90 4.93 -20.93
N SER A 19 -12.28 5.90 -21.56
CA SER A 19 -12.97 7.11 -22.05
C SER A 19 -12.10 7.85 -23.07
N LEU A 20 -12.17 7.47 -24.33
CA LEU A 20 -11.87 8.35 -25.47
C LEU A 20 -12.60 7.79 -26.68
N ALA A 21 -13.77 8.32 -26.97
CA ALA A 21 -14.29 8.62 -28.30
C ALA A 21 -15.65 9.33 -28.14
N ALA A 22 -15.66 10.62 -28.32
CA ALA A 22 -16.88 11.37 -28.59
C ALA A 22 -17.31 11.06 -30.03
N SER A 23 -18.49 10.48 -30.19
CA SER A 23 -19.23 10.52 -31.45
C SER A 23 -20.70 10.76 -31.16
N PRO A 24 -21.38 11.64 -31.95
CA PRO A 24 -22.70 12.11 -31.66
C PRO A 24 -23.73 11.14 -32.28
N PHE A 25 -24.35 10.31 -31.47
CA PHE A 25 -25.64 9.72 -31.81
C PHE A 25 -26.56 9.90 -30.60
N ALA A 26 -27.28 11.00 -30.63
CA ALA A 26 -28.50 11.13 -29.85
C ALA A 26 -29.59 10.25 -30.49
N SER A 27 -30.29 9.57 -29.61
CA SER A 27 -31.72 9.24 -29.64
C SER A 27 -32.02 7.75 -29.49
N ASN A 28 -32.92 7.50 -28.52
CA ASN A 28 -33.77 6.31 -28.31
C ASN A 28 -33.13 5.10 -27.58
N ALA A 29 -33.04 5.22 -26.26
CA ALA A 29 -33.13 4.07 -25.36
C ALA A 29 -33.94 4.41 -24.11
N LEU A 30 -35.21 4.73 -24.34
CA LEU A 30 -36.27 4.54 -23.35
C LEU A 30 -36.88 3.18 -23.70
N ALA A 31 -36.57 2.17 -22.92
CA ALA A 31 -37.31 0.93 -22.68
C ALA A 31 -36.33 -0.26 -22.52
N ASP A 32 -35.88 -0.53 -21.35
CA ASP A 32 -35.89 -1.86 -20.73
C ASP A 32 -35.66 -1.75 -19.21
N ARG A 33 -36.72 -1.44 -18.48
CA ARG A 33 -36.71 -1.41 -17.00
C ARG A 33 -37.09 -2.77 -16.38
N SER A 34 -36.86 -3.86 -17.07
CA SER A 34 -37.27 -5.19 -16.58
C SER A 34 -36.12 -6.22 -16.55
N ARG A 35 -34.89 -5.78 -16.42
CA ARG A 35 -33.84 -6.71 -16.07
C ARG A 35 -33.74 -6.77 -14.54
N PRO A 36 -34.03 -7.94 -13.89
CA PRO A 36 -33.74 -8.08 -12.47
C PRO A 36 -32.26 -7.82 -12.27
N THR A 37 -31.93 -6.79 -11.51
CA THR A 37 -30.56 -6.56 -11.02
C THR A 37 -30.26 -7.66 -10.03
N SER A 38 -29.87 -8.84 -10.54
CA SER A 38 -29.30 -9.86 -9.69
C SER A 38 -28.03 -9.26 -9.08
N THR A 39 -28.08 -8.91 -7.82
CA THR A 39 -26.88 -8.57 -7.04
C THR A 39 -25.87 -9.69 -7.29
N PRO A 40 -24.65 -9.40 -7.78
CA PRO A 40 -23.67 -10.45 -8.04
C PRO A 40 -23.48 -11.25 -6.76
N THR A 41 -23.82 -12.53 -6.79
CA THR A 41 -23.60 -13.42 -5.66
C THR A 41 -22.10 -13.46 -5.41
N ALA A 42 -21.69 -13.09 -4.22
CA ALA A 42 -20.28 -13.10 -3.90
C ALA A 42 -19.70 -14.52 -4.01
N PRO A 43 -18.44 -14.67 -4.47
CA PRO A 43 -17.83 -15.96 -4.70
C PRO A 43 -17.80 -16.80 -3.43
N SER A 44 -18.18 -18.08 -3.53
CA SER A 44 -18.12 -19.05 -2.45
C SER A 44 -16.84 -19.88 -2.52
N VAL A 45 -16.41 -20.42 -1.38
CA VAL A 45 -15.26 -21.33 -1.31
C VAL A 45 -15.62 -22.66 -1.97
N PRO A 46 -14.89 -23.13 -3.00
CA PRO A 46 -15.18 -24.38 -3.67
C PRO A 46 -14.82 -25.61 -2.80
N THR A 47 -15.55 -26.73 -3.00
CA THR A 47 -15.41 -27.95 -2.17
C THR A 47 -14.63 -29.08 -2.85
N LYS A 48 -14.35 -29.01 -4.14
CA LYS A 48 -13.74 -30.10 -4.92
C LYS A 48 -12.56 -29.61 -5.76
N THR A 49 -11.55 -29.05 -5.12
CA THR A 49 -10.34 -28.55 -5.83
C THR A 49 -9.21 -29.56 -5.91
N GLY A 50 -9.22 -30.59 -5.06
CA GLY A 50 -8.09 -31.51 -4.89
C GLY A 50 -6.89 -30.90 -4.15
N VAL A 51 -7.00 -29.67 -3.68
CA VAL A 51 -5.93 -28.96 -2.95
C VAL A 51 -6.16 -29.12 -1.45
N SER A 52 -5.13 -29.56 -0.73
CA SER A 52 -5.14 -29.67 0.74
C SER A 52 -3.78 -29.31 1.32
N GLY A 53 -3.76 -28.88 2.58
CA GLY A 53 -2.54 -28.46 3.26
C GLY A 53 -2.81 -27.38 4.30
N ARG A 54 -1.75 -26.90 4.94
CA ARG A 54 -1.79 -25.87 5.98
C ARG A 54 -0.97 -24.67 5.53
N VAL A 55 -1.62 -23.54 5.40
CA VAL A 55 -0.94 -22.27 5.13
C VAL A 55 -1.12 -21.33 6.32
N VAL A 56 0.00 -20.86 6.87
CA VAL A 56 -0.02 -19.78 7.86
C VAL A 56 0.33 -18.49 7.12
N VAL A 57 -0.40 -17.41 7.39
CA VAL A 57 -0.19 -16.06 6.85
C VAL A 57 0.10 -15.13 8.01
N ILE A 58 1.25 -14.47 8.01
CA ILE A 58 1.64 -13.46 9.02
C ILE A 58 1.40 -12.06 8.46
N GLY A 59 0.56 -11.28 9.15
CA GLY A 59 0.22 -9.90 8.81
C GLY A 59 -1.10 -9.77 8.07
N GLY A 60 -2.04 -9.04 8.67
CA GLY A 60 -3.42 -8.83 8.17
C GLY A 60 -3.60 -7.51 7.39
N GLY A 61 -2.54 -6.99 6.77
CA GLY A 61 -2.61 -5.85 5.85
C GLY A 61 -3.12 -6.23 4.46
N MET A 62 -2.92 -5.35 3.48
CA MET A 62 -3.39 -5.52 2.10
C MET A 62 -2.96 -6.85 1.46
N GLY A 63 -1.67 -7.23 1.62
CA GLY A 63 -1.16 -8.48 1.05
C GLY A 63 -1.67 -9.72 1.78
N GLY A 64 -1.51 -9.77 3.12
CA GLY A 64 -1.85 -10.97 3.88
C GLY A 64 -3.35 -11.28 3.92
N THR A 65 -4.20 -10.27 4.03
CA THR A 65 -5.66 -10.45 3.95
C THR A 65 -6.07 -10.96 2.57
N SER A 66 -5.52 -10.36 1.50
CA SER A 66 -5.80 -10.80 0.13
C SER A 66 -5.32 -12.23 -0.10
N VAL A 67 -4.09 -12.60 0.28
CA VAL A 67 -3.60 -13.96 0.05
C VAL A 67 -4.41 -14.99 0.82
N ALA A 68 -4.80 -14.71 2.07
CA ALA A 68 -5.62 -15.61 2.87
C ALA A 68 -6.99 -15.86 2.22
N LYS A 69 -7.65 -14.81 1.72
CA LYS A 69 -8.91 -14.90 0.97
C LYS A 69 -8.76 -15.73 -0.30
N TYR A 70 -7.79 -15.39 -1.13
CA TYR A 70 -7.62 -16.03 -2.44
C TYR A 70 -7.12 -17.47 -2.35
N LEU A 71 -6.35 -17.83 -1.32
CA LEU A 71 -6.02 -19.22 -1.01
C LEU A 71 -7.29 -20.05 -0.77
N ARG A 72 -8.27 -19.53 -0.03
CA ARG A 72 -9.55 -20.22 0.18
C ARG A 72 -10.39 -20.27 -1.09
N LEU A 73 -10.48 -19.17 -1.83
CA LEU A 73 -11.26 -19.11 -3.06
C LEU A 73 -10.71 -20.03 -4.18
N TRP A 74 -9.41 -20.21 -4.26
CA TRP A 74 -8.78 -21.02 -5.31
C TRP A 74 -8.34 -22.40 -4.85
N GLY A 75 -7.95 -22.53 -3.58
CA GLY A 75 -7.54 -23.79 -2.96
C GLY A 75 -8.69 -24.60 -2.40
N GLY A 76 -9.83 -23.97 -2.07
CA GLY A 76 -11.02 -24.65 -1.60
C GLY A 76 -11.05 -24.94 -0.12
N ASP A 77 -12.07 -25.72 0.31
CA ASP A 77 -12.41 -25.96 1.70
C ASP A 77 -11.42 -26.88 2.45
N LYS A 78 -10.63 -27.68 1.74
CA LYS A 78 -9.62 -28.57 2.32
C LYS A 78 -8.26 -27.90 2.53
N LEU A 79 -8.06 -26.68 2.03
CA LEU A 79 -6.87 -25.89 2.32
C LEU A 79 -7.07 -25.10 3.62
N ASN A 80 -6.40 -25.50 4.69
CA ASN A 80 -6.46 -24.81 5.98
C ASN A 80 -5.61 -23.54 5.94
N VAL A 81 -6.24 -22.38 6.08
CA VAL A 81 -5.56 -21.08 6.07
C VAL A 81 -5.75 -20.40 7.42
N THR A 82 -4.63 -20.07 8.08
CA THR A 82 -4.61 -19.32 9.35
C THR A 82 -3.94 -17.97 9.14
N LEU A 83 -4.66 -16.87 9.39
CA LEU A 83 -4.13 -15.52 9.40
C LEU A 83 -3.76 -15.12 10.83
N VAL A 84 -2.50 -14.75 11.03
CA VAL A 84 -1.98 -14.20 12.30
C VAL A 84 -1.83 -12.70 12.16
N GLU A 85 -2.60 -11.93 12.94
CA GLU A 85 -2.54 -10.46 12.95
C GLU A 85 -2.62 -9.93 14.38
N ARG A 86 -1.68 -9.05 14.75
CA ARG A 86 -1.60 -8.50 16.12
C ARG A 86 -2.71 -7.51 16.45
N SER A 87 -3.23 -6.82 15.43
CA SER A 87 -4.24 -5.77 15.59
C SER A 87 -5.64 -6.30 15.28
N PRO A 88 -6.68 -5.89 16.01
CA PRO A 88 -8.06 -6.36 15.76
C PRO A 88 -8.64 -5.85 14.44
N ALA A 89 -8.01 -4.83 13.84
CA ALA A 89 -8.38 -4.26 12.56
C ALA A 89 -7.16 -3.69 11.85
N TYR A 90 -7.18 -3.72 10.53
CA TYR A 90 -6.26 -2.99 9.68
C TYR A 90 -6.73 -1.55 9.52
N THR A 91 -5.83 -0.57 9.72
CA THR A 91 -6.09 0.83 9.37
C THR A 91 -5.42 1.14 8.05
N SER A 92 -6.20 1.58 7.06
CA SER A 92 -5.69 1.81 5.71
C SER A 92 -4.75 3.02 5.66
N ASN A 93 -3.55 2.81 5.10
CA ASN A 93 -2.65 3.91 4.75
C ASN A 93 -3.16 4.68 3.52
N ILE A 94 -3.88 4.01 2.61
CA ILE A 94 -4.55 4.64 1.47
C ILE A 94 -5.65 5.53 2.01
N MET A 95 -5.75 6.76 1.52
CA MET A 95 -6.64 7.83 1.98
C MET A 95 -6.30 8.43 3.36
N SER A 96 -5.26 7.95 4.07
CA SER A 96 -4.94 8.44 5.42
C SER A 96 -4.48 9.91 5.44
N ASN A 97 -3.95 10.44 4.34
CA ASN A 97 -3.63 11.86 4.24
C ASN A 97 -4.88 12.76 4.36
N GLY A 98 -6.07 12.27 3.97
CA GLY A 98 -7.34 12.96 4.17
C GLY A 98 -7.74 13.13 5.65
N VAL A 99 -7.16 12.34 6.55
CA VAL A 99 -7.35 12.53 8.01
C VAL A 99 -6.70 13.83 8.46
N LEU A 100 -5.53 14.17 7.92
CA LEU A 100 -4.81 15.40 8.28
C LEU A 100 -5.63 16.68 8.03
N THR A 101 -6.47 16.63 7.00
CA THR A 101 -7.31 17.76 6.57
C THR A 101 -8.76 17.66 7.04
N GLY A 102 -9.15 16.55 7.68
CA GLY A 102 -10.50 16.31 8.18
C GLY A 102 -11.50 15.83 7.14
N GLN A 103 -11.03 15.41 5.96
CA GLN A 103 -11.89 14.84 4.92
C GLN A 103 -12.37 13.42 5.26
N THR A 104 -11.66 12.73 6.13
CA THR A 104 -12.00 11.41 6.66
C THR A 104 -11.49 11.25 8.10
N THR A 105 -11.78 10.11 8.73
CA THR A 105 -11.30 9.77 10.08
C THR A 105 -10.55 8.44 10.05
N LEU A 106 -9.69 8.18 11.06
CA LEU A 106 -9.03 6.87 11.18
C LEU A 106 -10.04 5.73 11.31
N SER A 107 -11.14 5.95 12.04
CA SER A 107 -12.18 4.92 12.22
C SER A 107 -12.87 4.54 10.89
N ALA A 108 -13.07 5.50 9.99
CA ALA A 108 -13.60 5.24 8.65
C ALA A 108 -12.64 4.46 7.74
N LEU A 109 -11.36 4.41 8.11
CA LEU A 109 -10.32 3.68 7.39
C LEU A 109 -9.97 2.32 8.02
N GLN A 110 -10.75 1.86 9.01
CA GLN A 110 -10.55 0.58 9.68
C GLN A 110 -11.33 -0.55 9.03
N TYR A 111 -10.66 -1.68 8.82
CA TYR A 111 -11.20 -2.89 8.21
C TYR A 111 -10.92 -4.10 9.11
N ARG A 112 -11.97 -4.82 9.50
CA ARG A 112 -11.88 -6.02 10.33
C ARG A 112 -11.77 -7.28 9.48
N HIS A 113 -11.17 -8.33 10.03
CA HIS A 113 -10.99 -9.61 9.35
C HIS A 113 -12.18 -10.59 9.55
N ALA A 114 -13.29 -10.11 10.12
CA ALA A 114 -14.46 -10.96 10.41
C ALA A 114 -15.03 -11.67 9.16
N THR A 115 -15.04 -10.97 8.02
CA THR A 115 -15.53 -11.56 6.76
C THR A 115 -14.62 -12.68 6.27
N LEU A 116 -13.31 -12.62 6.49
CA LEU A 116 -12.41 -13.72 6.18
C LEU A 116 -12.79 -15.00 6.92
N ALA A 117 -13.11 -14.88 8.20
CA ALA A 117 -13.54 -16.03 9.01
C ALA A 117 -14.92 -16.53 8.59
N SER A 118 -15.92 -15.65 8.57
CA SER A 118 -17.32 -16.07 8.40
C SER A 118 -17.65 -16.53 6.98
N ARG A 119 -17.03 -15.93 5.96
CA ARG A 119 -17.36 -16.18 4.55
C ARG A 119 -16.38 -17.12 3.88
N TYR A 120 -15.11 -17.02 4.17
CA TYR A 120 -14.06 -17.77 3.50
C TYR A 120 -13.49 -18.90 4.38
N GLY A 121 -13.89 -18.99 5.65
CA GLY A 121 -13.41 -20.03 6.56
C GLY A 121 -11.92 -19.94 6.87
N VAL A 122 -11.35 -18.71 6.86
CA VAL A 122 -9.99 -18.46 7.33
C VAL A 122 -9.99 -18.43 8.85
N THR A 123 -9.09 -19.16 9.50
CA THR A 123 -8.86 -19.04 10.93
C THR A 123 -8.10 -17.74 11.21
N VAL A 124 -8.72 -16.80 11.92
CA VAL A 124 -8.06 -15.52 12.28
C VAL A 124 -7.58 -15.61 13.72
N VAL A 125 -6.27 -15.47 13.93
CA VAL A 125 -5.61 -15.48 15.24
C VAL A 125 -5.10 -14.09 15.55
N ASN A 126 -5.69 -13.46 16.57
CA ASN A 126 -5.26 -12.13 17.01
C ASN A 126 -4.06 -12.26 17.97
N ALA A 127 -2.87 -12.32 17.41
CA ALA A 127 -1.60 -12.45 18.11
C ALA A 127 -0.45 -11.89 17.27
N GLN A 128 0.66 -11.57 17.90
CA GLN A 128 1.90 -11.22 17.20
C GLN A 128 2.71 -12.50 16.94
N ALA A 129 3.19 -12.67 15.70
CA ALA A 129 4.22 -13.64 15.38
C ALA A 129 5.56 -13.16 15.95
N GLN A 130 6.19 -13.95 16.80
CA GLN A 130 7.44 -13.62 17.48
C GLN A 130 8.66 -14.30 16.87
N GLY A 131 8.47 -15.45 16.24
CA GLY A 131 9.57 -16.20 15.62
C GLY A 131 9.07 -17.19 14.57
N ILE A 132 9.95 -17.51 13.63
CA ILE A 132 9.75 -18.50 12.58
C ILE A 132 10.90 -19.50 12.67
N ASP A 133 10.58 -20.75 12.95
CA ASP A 133 11.49 -21.89 12.80
C ASP A 133 11.19 -22.57 11.46
N SER A 134 12.02 -22.28 10.46
CA SER A 134 11.86 -22.80 9.12
C SER A 134 12.17 -24.30 9.01
N GLY A 135 13.06 -24.82 9.85
CA GLY A 135 13.41 -26.24 9.91
C GLY A 135 12.29 -27.08 10.46
N ALA A 136 11.69 -26.65 11.57
CA ALA A 136 10.52 -27.30 12.17
C ALA A 136 9.18 -26.91 11.51
N LYS A 137 9.20 -25.99 10.54
CA LYS A 137 8.00 -25.39 9.91
C LYS A 137 6.98 -24.88 10.93
N LYS A 138 7.44 -24.01 11.82
CA LYS A 138 6.67 -23.57 12.99
C LYS A 138 6.76 -22.05 13.18
N VAL A 139 5.63 -21.43 13.49
CA VAL A 139 5.54 -20.01 13.89
C VAL A 139 5.20 -19.95 15.36
N THR A 140 5.99 -19.24 16.16
CA THR A 140 5.73 -18.96 17.58
C THR A 140 4.98 -17.65 17.73
N LEU A 141 3.93 -17.65 18.56
CA LEU A 141 3.05 -16.51 18.80
C LEU A 141 3.28 -15.88 20.18
N SER A 142 2.90 -14.60 20.32
CA SER A 142 2.96 -13.86 21.58
C SER A 142 2.11 -14.46 22.72
N THR A 143 1.18 -15.35 22.39
CA THR A 143 0.37 -16.12 23.33
C THR A 143 1.11 -17.32 23.94
N GLY A 144 2.34 -17.60 23.52
CA GLY A 144 3.09 -18.81 23.89
C GLY A 144 2.72 -20.05 23.06
N THR A 145 1.69 -19.96 22.22
CA THR A 145 1.31 -21.05 21.32
C THR A 145 2.12 -21.06 20.04
N SER A 146 2.04 -22.15 19.28
CA SER A 146 2.73 -22.24 17.99
C SER A 146 1.83 -22.85 16.93
N LEU A 147 2.04 -22.43 15.69
CA LEU A 147 1.34 -22.92 14.50
C LEU A 147 2.32 -23.65 13.59
N THR A 148 1.96 -24.85 13.16
CA THR A 148 2.71 -25.59 12.13
C THR A 148 2.14 -25.29 10.75
N TYR A 149 2.99 -25.29 9.73
CA TYR A 149 2.59 -25.00 8.35
C TYR A 149 3.25 -25.94 7.35
N ASP A 150 2.64 -26.08 6.18
CA ASP A 150 3.24 -26.71 5.02
C ASP A 150 3.83 -25.65 4.08
N ARG A 151 3.18 -24.47 4.03
CA ARG A 151 3.68 -23.21 3.41
C ARG A 151 3.40 -22.03 4.33
N LEU A 152 4.32 -21.07 4.36
CA LEU A 152 4.19 -19.84 5.15
C LEU A 152 4.18 -18.63 4.23
N VAL A 153 3.25 -17.69 4.47
CA VAL A 153 3.27 -16.38 3.81
C VAL A 153 3.57 -15.30 4.85
N VAL A 154 4.58 -14.50 4.61
CA VAL A 154 5.02 -13.40 5.48
C VAL A 154 4.73 -12.06 4.80
N ALA A 155 3.75 -11.33 5.28
CA ALA A 155 3.32 -10.03 4.78
C ALA A 155 3.47 -8.94 5.87
N PRO A 156 4.67 -8.69 6.39
CA PRO A 156 4.91 -7.97 7.63
C PRO A 156 4.88 -6.44 7.47
N GLY A 157 4.73 -5.96 6.24
CA GLY A 157 4.83 -4.54 5.92
C GLY A 157 6.24 -4.00 6.14
N LEU A 158 6.32 -2.80 6.69
CA LEU A 158 7.55 -2.03 6.88
C LEU A 158 7.88 -1.82 8.36
N THR A 159 9.17 -1.59 8.59
CA THR A 159 9.73 -0.95 9.77
C THR A 159 10.46 0.33 9.33
N PHE A 160 10.53 1.30 10.21
CA PHE A 160 11.11 2.62 9.96
C PHE A 160 12.42 2.78 10.74
N ASP A 161 13.43 3.34 10.10
CA ASP A 161 14.67 3.70 10.77
C ASP A 161 14.52 5.04 11.53
N ALA A 162 15.37 5.30 12.50
CA ALA A 162 15.51 6.64 13.02
C ALA A 162 16.21 7.53 11.98
N VAL A 163 15.79 8.78 11.85
CA VAL A 163 16.55 9.79 11.11
C VAL A 163 17.63 10.40 12.02
N PRO A 164 18.76 10.86 11.48
CA PRO A 164 19.80 11.49 12.29
C PRO A 164 19.24 12.66 13.14
N GLY A 165 19.56 12.65 14.42
CA GLY A 165 19.08 13.65 15.41
C GLY A 165 17.77 13.27 16.09
N LEU A 166 17.05 12.23 15.65
CA LEU A 166 15.86 11.72 16.29
C LEU A 166 16.02 10.25 16.70
N SER A 167 15.33 9.86 17.76
CA SER A 167 15.10 8.47 18.12
C SER A 167 13.78 7.98 17.52
N VAL A 168 13.55 6.66 17.47
CA VAL A 168 12.26 6.08 17.06
C VAL A 168 11.12 6.55 17.97
N ALA A 169 11.38 6.74 19.27
CA ALA A 169 10.38 7.22 20.23
C ALA A 169 9.93 8.68 19.96
N ASP A 170 10.76 9.49 19.31
CA ASP A 170 10.39 10.86 18.95
C ASP A 170 9.25 10.91 17.93
N TYR A 171 9.05 9.86 17.13
CA TYR A 171 7.95 9.79 16.19
C TYR A 171 6.59 9.69 16.86
N ASP A 172 6.51 9.05 18.02
CA ASP A 172 5.25 8.90 18.77
C ASP A 172 5.00 10.05 19.75
N THR A 173 6.02 10.85 20.09
CA THR A 173 5.95 11.84 21.16
C THR A 173 6.11 13.29 20.71
N ARG A 174 6.83 13.53 19.59
CA ARG A 174 7.23 14.90 19.19
C ARG A 174 7.09 15.17 17.69
N PHE A 175 7.55 14.26 16.83
CA PHE A 175 7.73 14.47 15.40
C PHE A 175 7.11 13.33 14.59
N PRO A 176 5.78 13.24 14.51
CA PRO A 176 5.12 12.12 13.85
C PRO A 176 5.44 12.07 12.36
N HIS A 177 6.03 10.96 11.92
CA HIS A 177 6.14 10.72 10.49
C HIS A 177 4.78 10.40 9.87
N ALA A 178 3.86 9.82 10.62
CA ALA A 178 2.51 9.44 10.17
C ALA A 178 2.50 8.67 8.83
N TRP A 179 3.57 7.88 8.57
CA TRP A 179 3.69 7.07 7.36
C TRP A 179 3.09 5.66 7.54
N GLN A 180 2.59 5.40 8.73
CA GLN A 180 1.68 4.32 9.05
C GLN A 180 0.43 4.96 9.67
N ALA A 181 -0.74 4.71 9.07
CA ALA A 181 -2.00 5.26 9.55
C ALA A 181 -2.31 4.74 10.97
N GLY A 182 -2.62 5.66 11.86
CA GLY A 182 -2.83 5.37 13.27
C GLY A 182 -2.62 6.60 14.16
N PRO A 183 -2.24 6.43 15.45
CA PRO A 183 -2.12 7.53 16.40
C PRO A 183 -1.23 8.68 15.94
N GLN A 184 -0.13 8.40 15.23
CA GLN A 184 0.74 9.45 14.68
C GLN A 184 0.02 10.31 13.64
N THR A 185 -0.99 9.77 12.92
CA THR A 185 -1.77 10.56 11.95
C THR A 185 -2.63 11.60 12.66
N ASP A 186 -3.31 11.20 13.74
CA ASP A 186 -4.09 12.13 14.56
C ASP A 186 -3.18 13.13 15.29
N PHE A 187 -1.99 12.68 15.72
CA PHE A 187 -1.01 13.55 16.37
C PHE A 187 -0.48 14.62 15.40
N LEU A 188 -0.13 14.24 14.15
CA LEU A 188 0.26 15.21 13.13
C LEU A 188 -0.88 16.19 12.82
N ARG A 189 -2.12 15.70 12.72
CA ARG A 189 -3.30 16.56 12.56
C ARG A 189 -3.42 17.55 13.72
N THR A 190 -3.25 17.11 14.97
CA THR A 190 -3.29 17.98 16.16
C THR A 190 -2.24 19.07 16.08
N GLN A 191 -1.02 18.75 15.64
CA GLN A 191 0.04 19.75 15.46
C GLN A 191 -0.32 20.79 14.37
N LEU A 192 -0.90 20.34 13.24
CA LEU A 192 -1.37 21.25 12.19
C LEU A 192 -2.49 22.19 12.70
N LEU A 193 -3.43 21.66 13.46
CA LEU A 193 -4.50 22.45 14.07
C LEU A 193 -3.97 23.48 15.07
N GLY A 194 -2.97 23.10 15.87
CA GLY A 194 -2.32 23.97 16.86
C GLY A 194 -1.32 24.97 16.27
N MET A 195 -0.90 24.82 15.02
CA MET A 195 0.02 25.74 14.37
C MET A 195 -0.63 27.12 14.17
N ARG A 196 0.10 28.19 14.47
CA ARG A 196 -0.36 29.57 14.19
C ARG A 196 -0.43 29.86 12.70
N PRO A 197 -1.29 30.78 12.24
CA PRO A 197 -1.20 31.33 10.87
C PRO A 197 0.20 31.88 10.60
N GLY A 198 0.66 31.78 9.35
CA GLY A 198 2.03 32.16 8.96
C GLY A 198 3.10 31.13 9.34
N GLY A 199 2.73 29.98 9.95
CA GLY A 199 3.68 28.93 10.32
C GLY A 199 4.21 28.11 9.17
N THR A 200 5.32 27.39 9.40
CA THR A 200 5.99 26.56 8.40
C THR A 200 5.86 25.09 8.76
N VAL A 201 5.28 24.30 7.85
CA VAL A 201 5.32 22.85 7.88
C VAL A 201 6.54 22.39 7.09
N VAL A 202 7.43 21.58 7.69
CA VAL A 202 8.57 21.00 6.98
C VAL A 202 8.35 19.49 6.88
N MET A 203 8.45 18.96 5.65
CA MET A 203 8.42 17.53 5.36
C MET A 203 9.76 17.10 4.79
N THR A 204 10.32 15.98 5.28
CA THR A 204 11.46 15.32 4.64
C THR A 204 11.01 14.06 3.92
N ILE A 205 11.55 13.81 2.73
CA ILE A 205 11.30 12.59 1.94
C ILE A 205 12.61 11.81 1.87
N PRO A 206 12.62 10.53 2.29
CA PRO A 206 13.84 9.72 2.27
C PRO A 206 14.24 9.33 0.85
N PRO A 207 15.49 8.88 0.63
CA PRO A 207 15.87 8.26 -0.64
C PRO A 207 14.97 7.08 -0.99
N ALA A 208 14.63 6.91 -2.27
CA ALA A 208 13.92 5.72 -2.74
C ALA A 208 14.78 4.45 -2.55
N PRO A 209 14.17 3.25 -2.37
CA PRO A 209 12.73 2.98 -2.44
C PRO A 209 12.02 3.18 -1.09
N TYR A 210 10.88 3.84 -1.12
CA TYR A 210 9.98 3.99 0.02
C TYR A 210 8.53 3.62 -0.39
N ARG A 211 7.65 3.37 0.59
CA ARG A 211 6.24 3.06 0.32
C ARG A 211 5.51 4.27 -0.23
N CYS A 212 4.62 4.04 -1.22
CA CYS A 212 3.75 5.02 -1.83
C CYS A 212 4.54 6.19 -2.45
N PRO A 213 5.22 5.97 -3.60
CA PRO A 213 6.03 7.01 -4.22
C PRO A 213 5.33 8.38 -4.41
N PRO A 214 4.03 8.48 -4.77
CA PRO A 214 3.33 9.76 -4.84
C PRO A 214 2.92 10.32 -3.47
N GLY A 215 2.85 9.49 -2.44
CA GLY A 215 2.23 9.83 -1.15
C GLY A 215 2.78 11.05 -0.42
N PRO A 216 4.10 11.33 -0.40
CA PRO A 216 4.63 12.54 0.21
C PRO A 216 4.15 13.82 -0.50
N TYR A 217 4.14 13.80 -1.82
CA TYR A 217 3.70 14.94 -2.64
C TYR A 217 2.19 15.18 -2.50
N GLU A 218 1.39 14.10 -2.49
CA GLU A 218 -0.05 14.11 -2.15
C GLU A 218 -0.29 14.76 -0.78
N ARG A 219 0.46 14.32 0.25
CA ARG A 219 0.34 14.88 1.60
C ARG A 219 0.62 16.37 1.62
N ALA A 220 1.67 16.81 0.94
CA ALA A 220 2.00 18.23 0.84
C ALA A 220 0.89 19.04 0.16
N CYS A 221 0.32 18.53 -0.93
CA CYS A 221 -0.80 19.16 -1.63
C CYS A 221 -2.03 19.32 -0.72
N LEU A 222 -2.43 18.26 -0.02
CA LEU A 222 -3.57 18.30 0.90
C LEU A 222 -3.34 19.25 2.08
N ILE A 223 -2.14 19.22 2.68
CA ILE A 223 -1.78 20.18 3.74
C ILE A 223 -1.82 21.62 3.19
N ALA A 224 -1.24 21.87 2.01
CA ALA A 224 -1.26 23.20 1.40
C ALA A 224 -2.68 23.70 1.11
N ALA A 225 -3.54 22.85 0.54
CA ALA A 225 -4.94 23.17 0.30
C ALA A 225 -5.68 23.53 1.60
N TRP A 226 -5.42 22.79 2.66
CA TRP A 226 -6.00 23.02 3.98
C TRP A 226 -5.46 24.31 4.63
N LEU A 227 -4.15 24.57 4.52
CA LEU A 227 -3.50 25.77 5.07
C LEU A 227 -4.03 27.05 4.45
N LYS A 228 -4.27 27.09 3.15
CA LYS A 228 -4.85 28.25 2.45
C LYS A 228 -6.15 28.72 3.10
N ILE A 229 -6.96 27.78 3.58
CA ILE A 229 -8.27 28.08 4.17
C ILE A 229 -8.15 28.35 5.68
N ASN A 230 -7.38 27.52 6.39
CA ASN A 230 -7.42 27.48 7.86
C ASN A 230 -6.28 28.23 8.54
N LYS A 231 -5.16 28.43 7.84
CA LYS A 231 -3.92 29.04 8.38
C LYS A 231 -3.29 29.96 7.33
N PRO A 232 -3.93 31.10 6.99
CA PRO A 232 -3.42 32.02 5.97
C PRO A 232 -1.97 32.43 6.22
N GLY A 233 -1.19 32.61 5.15
CA GLY A 233 0.23 32.99 5.20
C GLY A 233 1.18 31.84 5.60
N SER A 234 0.66 30.64 5.92
CA SER A 234 1.48 29.46 6.20
C SER A 234 2.01 28.82 4.93
N ARG A 235 3.09 28.03 5.07
CA ARG A 235 3.75 27.36 3.95
C ARG A 235 4.15 25.92 4.27
N VAL A 236 4.38 25.14 3.22
CA VAL A 236 4.91 23.79 3.25
C VAL A 236 6.26 23.78 2.54
N VAL A 237 7.31 23.31 3.22
CA VAL A 237 8.64 23.10 2.63
C VAL A 237 8.86 21.58 2.53
N ILE A 238 9.06 21.10 1.30
CA ILE A 238 9.33 19.70 1.00
C ILE A 238 10.83 19.57 0.73
N LEU A 239 11.53 18.85 1.60
CA LEU A 239 12.95 18.53 1.48
C LEU A 239 13.06 17.08 0.97
N ASP A 240 13.24 16.93 -0.34
CA ASP A 240 13.25 15.63 -1.00
C ASP A 240 14.70 15.17 -1.25
N ALA A 241 15.10 14.04 -0.66
CA ALA A 241 16.42 13.46 -0.89
C ALA A 241 16.61 12.94 -2.32
N ASN A 242 15.53 12.82 -3.09
CA ASN A 242 15.56 12.33 -4.47
C ASN A 242 15.80 13.49 -5.46
N PRO A 243 16.36 13.19 -6.66
CA PRO A 243 16.69 14.25 -7.63
C PRO A 243 15.48 14.88 -8.30
N LYS A 244 14.31 14.27 -8.19
CA LYS A 244 13.05 14.72 -8.84
C LYS A 244 11.85 14.09 -8.17
N ILE A 245 10.66 14.56 -8.52
CA ILE A 245 9.38 13.93 -8.16
C ILE A 245 9.35 12.49 -8.68
N MET A 246 9.16 11.53 -7.80
CA MET A 246 9.35 10.10 -8.07
C MET A 246 8.15 9.40 -8.72
N ALA A 247 6.97 10.03 -8.71
CA ALA A 247 5.76 9.49 -9.33
C ALA A 247 4.76 10.60 -9.61
N GLU A 248 3.91 10.46 -10.62
CA GLU A 248 2.93 11.46 -11.05
C GLU A 248 3.58 12.84 -11.27
N SER A 249 4.73 12.85 -11.96
CA SER A 249 5.58 14.04 -12.05
C SER A 249 4.91 15.20 -12.80
N ILE A 250 4.04 14.92 -13.76
CA ILE A 250 3.26 15.94 -14.49
C ILE A 250 2.32 16.65 -13.51
N ALA A 251 1.50 15.88 -12.80
CA ALA A 251 0.50 16.43 -11.88
C ALA A 251 1.13 17.18 -10.69
N PHE A 252 2.18 16.61 -10.07
CA PHE A 252 2.81 17.28 -8.93
C PHE A 252 3.68 18.47 -9.33
N THR A 253 4.27 18.48 -10.53
CA THR A 253 4.92 19.69 -11.05
C THR A 253 3.90 20.80 -11.22
N GLU A 254 2.76 20.53 -11.85
CA GLU A 254 1.66 21.49 -11.97
C GLU A 254 1.15 21.96 -10.60
N ALA A 255 1.01 21.01 -9.65
CA ALA A 255 0.56 21.33 -8.30
C ALA A 255 1.51 22.30 -7.60
N PHE A 256 2.81 22.10 -7.68
CA PHE A 256 3.82 22.88 -6.96
C PHE A 256 4.13 24.23 -7.65
N THR A 257 4.05 24.29 -8.98
CA THR A 257 4.41 25.50 -9.74
C THR A 257 3.21 26.39 -10.07
N ARG A 258 1.98 25.88 -9.98
CA ARG A 258 0.77 26.63 -10.32
C ARG A 258 -0.31 26.58 -9.22
N ILE A 259 -0.79 25.39 -8.83
CA ILE A 259 -1.96 25.29 -7.95
C ILE A 259 -1.63 25.71 -6.51
N HIS A 260 -0.47 25.35 -6.01
CA HIS A 260 0.00 25.63 -4.64
C HIS A 260 1.32 26.41 -4.61
N ALA A 261 1.67 27.09 -5.70
CA ALA A 261 2.93 27.85 -5.83
C ALA A 261 3.13 28.91 -4.74
N ASP A 262 2.02 29.40 -4.19
CA ASP A 262 2.00 30.39 -3.11
C ASP A 262 2.24 29.78 -1.71
N VAL A 263 2.16 28.45 -1.57
CA VAL A 263 2.26 27.75 -0.27
C VAL A 263 3.38 26.71 -0.26
N ILE A 264 3.62 25.99 -1.36
CA ILE A 264 4.61 24.91 -1.42
C ILE A 264 5.95 25.40 -1.95
N THR A 265 7.01 25.06 -1.22
CA THR A 265 8.40 25.12 -1.71
C THR A 265 8.93 23.70 -1.81
N TYR A 266 9.24 23.24 -3.02
CA TYR A 266 9.81 21.92 -3.28
C TYR A 266 11.32 22.04 -3.54
N VAL A 267 12.10 21.27 -2.78
CA VAL A 267 13.56 21.27 -2.85
C VAL A 267 14.05 19.84 -3.09
N PRO A 268 14.41 19.48 -4.34
CA PRO A 268 15.02 18.20 -4.67
C PRO A 268 16.48 18.15 -4.23
N ASN A 269 17.07 16.94 -4.20
CA ASN A 269 18.45 16.67 -3.75
C ASN A 269 18.75 17.17 -2.32
N ALA A 270 17.71 17.34 -1.49
CA ALA A 270 17.82 17.77 -0.10
C ALA A 270 18.05 16.55 0.80
N VAL A 271 19.24 15.95 0.71
CA VAL A 271 19.62 14.82 1.56
C VAL A 271 19.68 15.28 3.00
N LEU A 272 18.94 14.61 3.87
CA LEU A 272 18.90 14.93 5.30
C LEU A 272 20.25 14.65 5.94
N ASP A 273 20.85 15.66 6.56
CA ASP A 273 22.01 15.54 7.42
C ASP A 273 21.59 15.17 8.84
N HIS A 274 20.88 16.07 9.52
CA HIS A 274 20.28 15.79 10.83
C HIS A 274 19.12 16.73 11.13
N ILE A 275 18.42 16.43 12.20
CA ILE A 275 17.38 17.26 12.80
C ILE A 275 17.84 17.68 14.20
N ASP A 276 17.80 18.98 14.51
CA ASP A 276 17.87 19.47 15.89
C ASP A 276 16.47 19.45 16.52
N PRO A 277 16.20 18.51 17.42
CA PRO A 277 14.89 18.37 18.03
C PRO A 277 14.54 19.50 19.01
N ALA A 278 15.51 20.26 19.52
CA ALA A 278 15.27 21.34 20.45
C ALA A 278 14.71 22.59 19.75
N THR A 279 15.25 22.91 18.59
CA THR A 279 14.84 24.09 17.82
C THR A 279 13.87 23.74 16.67
N LYS A 280 13.63 22.47 16.39
CA LYS A 280 12.89 21.94 15.23
C LYS A 280 13.54 22.38 13.91
N THR A 281 14.87 22.42 13.88
CA THR A 281 15.62 22.81 12.68
C THR A 281 16.08 21.56 11.93
N VAL A 282 15.81 21.55 10.63
CA VAL A 282 16.18 20.49 9.69
C VAL A 282 17.39 20.95 8.88
N TYR A 283 18.46 20.19 8.92
CA TYR A 283 19.70 20.43 8.16
C TYR A 283 19.78 19.43 7.02
N THR A 284 19.93 19.95 5.81
CA THR A 284 20.10 19.12 4.60
C THR A 284 21.25 19.60 3.75
N SER A 285 21.63 18.79 2.75
CA SER A 285 22.65 19.18 1.76
C SER A 285 22.27 20.42 0.94
N ALA A 286 20.99 20.78 0.86
CA ALA A 286 20.52 21.89 0.04
C ALA A 286 20.29 23.18 0.85
N LEU A 287 19.68 23.06 2.03
CA LEU A 287 19.38 24.21 2.89
C LEU A 287 19.06 23.80 4.32
N THR A 288 19.01 24.78 5.22
CA THR A 288 18.59 24.65 6.62
C THR A 288 17.25 25.33 6.82
N VAL A 289 16.28 24.64 7.44
CA VAL A 289 14.92 25.16 7.65
C VAL A 289 14.45 24.90 9.08
N LYS A 290 13.89 25.91 9.73
CA LYS A 290 13.17 25.78 11.00
C LYS A 290 11.69 25.52 10.75
N ALA A 291 11.13 24.54 11.46
CA ALA A 291 9.73 24.13 11.36
C ALA A 291 8.89 24.63 12.55
N ASP A 292 7.63 24.99 12.32
CA ASP A 292 6.61 25.03 13.36
C ASP A 292 6.01 23.63 13.55
N VAL A 293 5.70 22.94 12.44
CA VAL A 293 5.32 21.52 12.39
C VAL A 293 6.32 20.75 11.55
N LEU A 294 6.88 19.67 12.11
CA LEU A 294 7.86 18.84 11.45
C LEU A 294 7.29 17.43 11.18
N ASN A 295 7.28 17.01 9.92
CA ASN A 295 6.86 15.70 9.46
C ASN A 295 8.03 14.96 8.77
N PRO A 296 8.92 14.31 9.51
CA PRO A 296 10.09 13.63 8.97
C PRO A 296 9.70 12.21 8.53
N ILE A 297 9.57 11.98 7.22
CA ILE A 297 9.35 10.63 6.70
C ILE A 297 10.68 9.88 6.73
N PRO A 298 10.79 8.79 7.53
CA PRO A 298 12.07 8.09 7.71
C PRO A 298 12.35 7.10 6.58
N PRO A 299 13.60 6.63 6.44
CA PRO A 299 13.92 5.50 5.57
C PRO A 299 13.19 4.23 5.99
N HIS A 300 12.84 3.40 5.01
CA HIS A 300 12.05 2.18 5.18
C HIS A 300 12.89 0.93 5.05
N ARG A 301 12.47 -0.14 5.73
CA ARG A 301 13.00 -1.50 5.58
C ARG A 301 11.89 -2.52 5.81
N ALA A 302 12.14 -3.78 5.48
CA ALA A 302 11.22 -4.89 5.74
C ALA A 302 10.82 -4.97 7.21
N GLY A 303 9.58 -5.35 7.46
CA GLY A 303 9.06 -5.51 8.83
C GLY A 303 9.92 -6.48 9.65
N THR A 304 10.02 -6.21 10.95
CA THR A 304 10.98 -6.83 11.89
C THR A 304 11.03 -8.34 11.82
N ILE A 305 9.88 -9.03 11.71
CA ILE A 305 9.82 -10.50 11.67
C ILE A 305 10.56 -11.07 10.44
N ALA A 306 10.57 -10.36 9.30
CA ALA A 306 11.31 -10.81 8.12
C ALA A 306 12.83 -10.77 8.36
N ALA A 307 13.32 -9.72 9.00
CA ALA A 307 14.75 -9.59 9.32
C ALA A 307 15.19 -10.63 10.37
N GLN A 308 14.41 -10.78 11.44
CA GLN A 308 14.68 -11.74 12.52
C GLN A 308 14.68 -13.20 12.06
N SER A 309 13.95 -13.50 10.98
CA SER A 309 13.82 -14.86 10.43
C SER A 309 14.74 -15.14 9.23
N GLY A 310 15.75 -14.28 8.99
CA GLY A 310 16.74 -14.49 7.93
C GLY A 310 16.19 -14.32 6.50
N LEU A 311 15.04 -13.64 6.33
CA LEU A 311 14.42 -13.46 5.01
C LEU A 311 14.98 -12.23 4.27
N VAL A 312 15.69 -11.34 4.96
CA VAL A 312 16.23 -10.10 4.38
C VAL A 312 17.61 -10.36 3.79
N ASN A 313 17.72 -10.33 2.46
CA ASN A 313 18.94 -10.63 1.72
C ASN A 313 19.19 -9.70 0.50
N VAL A 314 18.38 -8.64 0.35
CA VAL A 314 18.54 -7.63 -0.71
C VAL A 314 18.89 -6.29 -0.06
N ALA A 315 20.07 -5.77 -0.39
CA ALA A 315 20.63 -4.50 0.11
C ALA A 315 20.57 -4.36 1.65
N GLY A 316 20.55 -5.48 2.40
CA GLY A 316 20.42 -5.48 3.86
C GLY A 316 19.08 -4.92 4.38
N ARG A 317 18.11 -4.69 3.50
CA ARG A 317 16.84 -3.99 3.83
C ARG A 317 15.59 -4.77 3.44
N TRP A 318 15.61 -5.59 2.39
CA TRP A 318 14.44 -6.20 1.78
C TRP A 318 14.59 -7.72 1.63
N ALA A 319 13.47 -8.42 1.59
CA ALA A 319 13.46 -9.84 1.26
C ALA A 319 13.53 -10.03 -0.28
N GLY A 320 14.44 -10.89 -0.72
CA GLY A 320 14.50 -11.36 -2.10
C GLY A 320 13.49 -12.49 -2.33
N VAL A 321 12.84 -12.48 -3.48
CA VAL A 321 11.81 -13.46 -3.82
C VAL A 321 11.87 -13.86 -5.30
N ASP A 322 11.43 -15.09 -5.60
CA ASP A 322 11.04 -15.48 -6.95
C ASP A 322 9.64 -14.92 -7.26
N VAL A 323 9.54 -13.99 -8.18
CA VAL A 323 8.30 -13.29 -8.50
C VAL A 323 7.21 -14.16 -9.16
N LEU A 324 7.54 -15.40 -9.59
CA LEU A 324 6.55 -16.37 -10.06
C LEU A 324 5.71 -16.95 -8.92
N SER A 325 6.25 -16.97 -7.71
CA SER A 325 5.58 -17.54 -6.52
C SER A 325 5.67 -16.64 -5.30
N TYR A 326 6.52 -15.63 -5.32
CA TYR A 326 6.95 -14.85 -4.17
C TYR A 326 7.62 -15.69 -3.07
N GLU A 327 8.09 -16.90 -3.39
CA GLU A 327 8.91 -17.72 -2.48
C GLU A 327 10.23 -17.00 -2.20
N SER A 328 10.65 -16.99 -0.94
CA SER A 328 11.90 -16.35 -0.51
C SER A 328 13.10 -17.01 -1.17
N SER A 329 14.01 -16.21 -1.70
CA SER A 329 15.30 -16.69 -2.21
C SER A 329 16.27 -17.09 -1.10
N ALA A 330 15.98 -16.75 0.15
CA ALA A 330 16.79 -17.10 1.31
C ALA A 330 16.33 -18.36 2.02
N VAL A 331 15.02 -18.61 2.10
CA VAL A 331 14.45 -19.70 2.91
C VAL A 331 13.31 -20.37 2.14
N PRO A 332 13.49 -21.63 1.69
CA PRO A 332 12.46 -22.37 0.95
C PRO A 332 11.19 -22.60 1.77
N GLY A 333 10.04 -22.67 1.10
CA GLY A 333 8.73 -22.91 1.72
C GLY A 333 8.09 -21.69 2.37
N ILE A 334 8.79 -20.55 2.38
CA ILE A 334 8.30 -19.27 2.88
C ILE A 334 8.14 -18.28 1.73
N HIS A 335 6.97 -17.68 1.61
CA HIS A 335 6.66 -16.65 0.62
C HIS A 335 6.64 -15.29 1.31
N VAL A 336 7.21 -14.25 0.70
CA VAL A 336 7.19 -12.89 1.25
C VAL A 336 6.53 -11.96 0.25
N ILE A 337 5.58 -11.14 0.69
CA ILE A 337 4.80 -10.23 -0.17
C ILE A 337 4.65 -8.84 0.45
N GLY A 338 4.23 -7.90 -0.39
CA GLY A 338 3.96 -6.52 -0.02
C GLY A 338 5.23 -5.70 0.12
N ASP A 339 5.19 -4.70 0.99
CA ASP A 339 6.25 -3.69 1.08
C ASP A 339 7.60 -4.24 1.55
N ALA A 340 7.64 -5.43 2.15
CA ALA A 340 8.84 -6.05 2.70
C ALA A 340 9.84 -6.57 1.65
N ILE A 341 9.43 -6.74 0.39
CA ILE A 341 10.26 -7.36 -0.64
C ILE A 341 11.09 -6.35 -1.44
N GLY A 342 12.26 -6.78 -1.91
CA GLY A 342 13.04 -6.09 -2.94
C GLY A 342 12.48 -6.44 -4.32
N THR A 343 11.86 -5.47 -4.99
CA THR A 343 11.21 -5.65 -6.29
C THR A 343 11.29 -4.40 -7.15
N THR A 344 11.13 -4.55 -8.45
CA THR A 344 11.02 -3.46 -9.42
C THR A 344 9.68 -2.73 -9.35
N MET A 345 8.66 -3.37 -8.76
CA MET A 345 7.35 -2.77 -8.59
C MET A 345 7.30 -1.79 -7.41
N PRO A 346 6.46 -0.74 -7.45
CA PRO A 346 6.33 0.20 -6.35
C PRO A 346 5.77 -0.48 -5.10
N LYS A 347 6.22 -0.04 -3.94
CA LYS A 347 5.68 -0.47 -2.64
C LYS A 347 4.33 0.22 -2.41
N SER A 348 3.24 -0.50 -2.62
CA SER A 348 1.87 0.03 -2.45
C SER A 348 0.88 -1.07 -2.04
N GLY A 349 -0.25 -0.66 -1.45
CA GLY A 349 -1.31 -1.59 -1.07
C GLY A 349 -1.93 -2.30 -2.27
N HIS A 350 -2.06 -1.65 -3.42
CA HIS A 350 -2.58 -2.27 -4.65
C HIS A 350 -1.60 -3.33 -5.18
N VAL A 351 -0.31 -3.04 -5.22
CA VAL A 351 0.72 -4.02 -5.61
C VAL A 351 0.73 -5.21 -4.65
N ALA A 352 0.64 -4.96 -3.33
CA ALA A 352 0.57 -6.03 -2.33
C ALA A 352 -0.65 -6.96 -2.55
N ASN A 353 -1.81 -6.39 -2.91
CA ASN A 353 -3.00 -7.16 -3.28
C ASN A 353 -2.78 -7.99 -4.57
N ALA A 354 -2.13 -7.43 -5.58
CA ALA A 354 -1.80 -8.14 -6.82
C ALA A 354 -0.80 -9.29 -6.58
N GLN A 355 0.26 -9.04 -5.82
CA GLN A 355 1.25 -10.06 -5.41
C GLN A 355 0.59 -11.20 -4.65
N ALA A 356 -0.37 -10.88 -3.77
CA ALA A 356 -1.12 -11.86 -3.00
C ALA A 356 -1.88 -12.85 -3.90
N LYS A 357 -2.42 -12.40 -5.02
CA LYS A 357 -3.12 -13.24 -6.00
C LYS A 357 -2.15 -14.18 -6.72
N VAL A 358 -0.99 -13.67 -7.15
CA VAL A 358 0.05 -14.52 -7.75
C VAL A 358 0.52 -15.58 -6.75
N THR A 359 0.77 -15.18 -5.49
CA THR A 359 1.19 -16.10 -4.42
C THR A 359 0.12 -17.17 -4.12
N ALA A 360 -1.15 -16.78 -4.05
CA ALA A 360 -2.25 -17.73 -3.82
C ALA A 360 -2.38 -18.74 -4.97
N ASP A 361 -2.27 -18.30 -6.22
CA ASP A 361 -2.24 -19.21 -7.38
C ASP A 361 -1.03 -20.15 -7.32
N ALA A 362 0.15 -19.61 -7.06
CA ALA A 362 1.38 -20.41 -6.95
C ALA A 362 1.28 -21.48 -5.86
N ILE A 363 0.85 -21.13 -4.65
CA ILE A 363 0.70 -22.09 -3.53
C ILE A 363 -0.34 -23.16 -3.88
N THR A 364 -1.47 -22.79 -4.51
CA THR A 364 -2.48 -23.80 -4.91
C THR A 364 -1.96 -24.75 -6.00
N ARG A 365 -1.14 -24.25 -6.93
CA ARG A 365 -0.46 -25.08 -7.94
C ARG A 365 0.55 -26.04 -7.30
N ILE A 366 1.37 -25.52 -6.36
CA ILE A 366 2.35 -26.34 -5.63
C ILE A 366 1.66 -27.50 -4.91
N PHE A 367 0.57 -27.25 -4.15
CA PHE A 367 -0.16 -28.30 -3.44
C PHE A 367 -0.88 -29.28 -4.36
N SER A 368 -1.17 -28.91 -5.59
CA SER A 368 -1.78 -29.81 -6.60
C SER A 368 -0.78 -30.42 -7.57
N GLY A 369 0.54 -30.25 -7.35
CA GLY A 369 1.59 -30.78 -8.23
C GLY A 369 1.60 -30.17 -9.64
N ARG A 370 1.01 -28.98 -9.82
CA ARG A 370 0.97 -28.28 -11.12
C ARG A 370 2.13 -27.29 -11.25
N PRO A 371 2.63 -27.05 -12.46
CA PRO A 371 3.65 -26.04 -12.70
C PRO A 371 3.12 -24.64 -12.32
N LEU A 372 4.03 -23.74 -11.92
CA LEU A 372 3.70 -22.33 -11.69
C LEU A 372 3.21 -21.66 -12.99
N ASP A 373 2.50 -20.55 -12.86
CA ASP A 373 2.24 -19.69 -14.02
C ASP A 373 3.57 -19.06 -14.47
N SER A 374 3.97 -19.39 -15.70
CA SER A 374 5.25 -18.91 -16.26
C SER A 374 5.21 -17.47 -16.75
N ALA A 375 4.03 -16.83 -16.78
CA ALA A 375 3.85 -15.48 -17.31
C ALA A 375 2.82 -14.66 -16.48
N PRO A 376 3.04 -14.51 -15.17
CA PRO A 376 2.13 -13.71 -14.36
C PRO A 376 2.15 -12.25 -14.80
N ALA A 377 0.97 -11.62 -14.77
CA ALA A 377 0.81 -10.19 -14.95
C ALA A 377 0.24 -9.56 -13.69
N THR A 378 0.74 -8.38 -13.32
CA THR A 378 0.26 -7.59 -12.20
C THR A 378 0.03 -6.16 -12.60
N SER A 379 -0.71 -5.41 -11.79
CA SER A 379 -0.93 -3.99 -12.02
C SER A 379 -0.72 -3.18 -10.75
N SER A 380 -0.44 -1.90 -10.94
CA SER A 380 -0.43 -0.88 -9.90
C SER A 380 -1.37 0.24 -10.32
N ALA A 381 -2.14 0.77 -9.39
CA ALA A 381 -2.88 2.01 -9.59
C ALA A 381 -2.77 2.83 -8.31
N CYS A 382 -2.54 4.13 -8.48
CA CYS A 382 -2.56 5.14 -7.44
C CYS A 382 -3.48 6.26 -7.87
N TYR A 383 -4.18 6.87 -6.93
CA TYR A 383 -4.89 8.13 -7.09
C TYR A 383 -4.37 9.08 -6.04
N SER A 384 -4.05 10.29 -6.44
CA SER A 384 -3.44 11.30 -5.57
C SER A 384 -4.28 12.56 -5.57
N PRO A 385 -4.96 12.90 -4.46
CA PRO A 385 -5.65 14.17 -4.34
C PRO A 385 -4.65 15.33 -4.36
N ILE A 386 -4.93 16.32 -5.20
CA ILE A 386 -4.11 17.53 -5.34
C ILE A 386 -4.75 18.71 -4.59
N THR A 387 -6.07 18.74 -4.56
CA THR A 387 -6.84 19.69 -3.73
C THR A 387 -7.85 18.91 -2.89
N MET A 388 -8.70 19.62 -2.17
CA MET A 388 -9.77 19.00 -1.38
C MET A 388 -10.87 18.34 -2.25
N SER A 389 -10.83 18.51 -3.58
CA SER A 389 -11.89 18.06 -4.50
C SER A 389 -11.38 17.64 -5.89
N THR A 390 -10.08 17.70 -6.15
CA THR A 390 -9.49 17.28 -7.42
C THR A 390 -8.33 16.32 -7.19
N ALA A 391 -8.12 15.40 -8.13
CA ALA A 391 -7.07 14.38 -8.05
C ALA A 391 -6.40 14.12 -9.40
N SER A 392 -5.24 13.49 -9.32
CA SER A 392 -4.54 12.80 -10.40
C SER A 392 -4.59 11.29 -10.20
N TRP A 393 -4.06 10.53 -11.15
CA TRP A 393 -3.86 9.08 -11.06
C TRP A 393 -2.68 8.62 -11.88
N LEU A 394 -2.08 7.50 -11.45
CA LEU A 394 -1.03 6.77 -12.14
C LEU A 394 -1.36 5.28 -12.17
N THR A 395 -1.23 4.64 -13.35
CA THR A 395 -1.38 3.19 -13.49
C THR A 395 -0.16 2.58 -14.17
N GLY A 396 0.18 1.35 -13.77
CA GLY A 396 1.24 0.57 -14.39
C GLY A 396 0.82 -0.88 -14.54
N VAL A 397 1.20 -1.51 -15.66
CA VAL A 397 1.05 -2.95 -15.90
C VAL A 397 2.43 -3.57 -15.97
N TYR A 398 2.62 -4.66 -15.25
CA TYR A 398 3.89 -5.37 -15.13
C TYR A 398 3.72 -6.81 -15.62
N HIS A 399 4.68 -7.29 -16.41
CA HIS A 399 4.78 -8.68 -16.85
C HIS A 399 6.09 -9.29 -16.39
N TYR A 400 6.08 -10.58 -16.17
CA TYR A 400 7.29 -11.33 -15.88
C TYR A 400 8.21 -11.35 -17.11
N ASP A 401 9.48 -11.01 -16.89
CA ASP A 401 10.54 -11.14 -17.86
C ASP A 401 11.44 -12.32 -17.47
N PRO A 402 11.47 -13.41 -18.27
CA PRO A 402 12.28 -14.58 -17.96
C PRO A 402 13.80 -14.34 -18.08
N ALA A 403 14.23 -13.31 -18.81
CA ALA A 403 15.65 -12.99 -18.95
C ALA A 403 16.21 -12.36 -17.65
N THR A 404 15.45 -11.48 -17.02
CA THR A 404 15.85 -10.81 -15.77
C THR A 404 15.27 -11.47 -14.52
N LYS A 405 14.30 -12.37 -14.68
CA LYS A 405 13.52 -13.03 -13.62
C LYS A 405 12.82 -12.02 -12.71
N THR A 406 12.40 -10.89 -13.25
CA THR A 406 11.74 -9.81 -12.51
C THR A 406 10.42 -9.40 -13.20
N MET A 407 9.59 -8.65 -12.48
CA MET A 407 8.41 -8.01 -13.06
C MET A 407 8.83 -6.71 -13.73
N GLN A 408 8.67 -6.61 -15.04
CA GLN A 408 9.01 -5.43 -15.84
C GLN A 408 7.77 -4.60 -16.16
N LEU A 409 7.90 -3.27 -16.06
CA LEU A 409 6.88 -2.32 -16.45
C LEU A 409 6.69 -2.36 -17.98
N SER A 410 5.53 -2.83 -18.42
CA SER A 410 5.19 -2.93 -19.84
C SER A 410 4.33 -1.77 -20.34
N LYS A 411 3.53 -1.18 -19.45
CA LYS A 411 2.67 -0.04 -19.78
C LYS A 411 2.53 0.86 -18.55
N ILE A 412 2.63 2.16 -18.77
CA ILE A 412 2.36 3.19 -17.76
C ILE A 412 1.40 4.23 -18.36
N ALA A 413 0.49 4.75 -17.55
CA ALA A 413 -0.36 5.88 -17.90
C ALA A 413 -0.56 6.75 -16.67
N GLU A 414 -0.53 8.07 -16.89
CA GLU A 414 -0.77 9.11 -15.89
C GLU A 414 -1.95 9.97 -16.32
N ALA A 415 -2.67 10.54 -15.39
CA ALA A 415 -3.80 11.42 -15.67
C ALA A 415 -3.34 12.61 -16.54
N PRO A 416 -4.01 12.88 -17.66
CA PRO A 416 -3.65 14.01 -18.53
C PRO A 416 -3.94 15.37 -17.88
N SER A 417 -4.76 15.40 -16.83
CA SER A 417 -5.13 16.61 -16.10
C SER A 417 -5.65 16.30 -14.71
N ILE A 418 -5.59 17.27 -13.82
CA ILE A 418 -6.09 17.23 -12.45
C ILE A 418 -7.57 17.63 -12.46
N THR A 419 -8.47 16.69 -12.11
CA THR A 419 -9.93 16.93 -12.25
C THR A 419 -10.73 16.46 -11.02
N ALA A 420 -11.96 17.00 -10.91
CA ALA A 420 -12.96 16.52 -9.95
C ALA A 420 -13.46 15.11 -10.31
N GLY A 421 -13.48 14.75 -11.60
CA GLY A 421 -13.82 13.39 -12.06
C GLY A 421 -12.83 12.37 -11.52
N ASN A 422 -11.52 12.64 -11.61
CA ASN A 422 -10.48 11.79 -11.03
C ASN A 422 -10.64 11.62 -9.51
N TYR A 423 -11.07 12.69 -8.82
CA TYR A 423 -11.33 12.62 -7.37
C TYR A 423 -12.53 11.69 -7.04
N GLN A 424 -13.58 11.73 -7.84
CA GLN A 424 -14.71 10.80 -7.68
C GLN A 424 -14.31 9.36 -8.00
N ASP A 425 -13.51 9.15 -9.02
CA ASP A 425 -13.01 7.82 -9.41
C ASP A 425 -12.02 7.27 -8.38
N MET A 426 -11.23 8.11 -7.71
CA MET A 426 -10.42 7.74 -6.56
C MET A 426 -11.25 7.06 -5.46
N ALA A 427 -12.42 7.63 -5.14
CA ALA A 427 -13.31 7.06 -4.12
C ALA A 427 -13.91 5.70 -4.54
N LYS A 428 -14.22 5.53 -5.84
CA LYS A 428 -14.69 4.25 -6.39
C LYS A 428 -13.59 3.19 -6.38
N TRP A 429 -12.39 3.56 -6.85
CA TRP A 429 -11.20 2.71 -6.84
C TRP A 429 -10.86 2.23 -5.42
N PHE A 430 -10.82 3.15 -4.46
CA PHE A 430 -10.54 2.82 -3.07
C PHE A 430 -11.56 1.82 -2.51
N ARG A 431 -12.87 2.07 -2.70
CA ARG A 431 -13.91 1.12 -2.27
C ARG A 431 -13.76 -0.25 -2.92
N GLY A 432 -13.49 -0.30 -4.23
CA GLY A 432 -13.26 -1.54 -4.96
C GLY A 432 -12.09 -2.34 -4.40
N LEU A 433 -10.96 -1.69 -4.19
CA LEU A 433 -9.75 -2.32 -3.64
C LEU A 433 -9.95 -2.83 -2.20
N MET A 434 -10.63 -2.05 -1.34
CA MET A 434 -10.92 -2.47 0.03
C MET A 434 -11.94 -3.62 0.07
N THR A 435 -12.95 -3.60 -0.80
CA THR A 435 -13.92 -4.71 -0.94
C THR A 435 -13.22 -5.98 -1.44
N ASP A 436 -12.36 -5.85 -2.44
CA ASP A 436 -11.58 -7.00 -2.94
C ASP A 436 -10.66 -7.59 -1.86
N THR A 437 -10.15 -6.78 -0.97
CA THR A 437 -9.24 -7.22 0.09
C THR A 437 -9.99 -7.77 1.32
N PHE A 438 -11.00 -7.06 1.83
CA PHE A 438 -11.56 -7.31 3.17
C PHE A 438 -13.00 -7.83 3.19
N ALA A 439 -13.75 -7.81 2.06
CA ALA A 439 -15.16 -8.22 2.00
C ALA A 439 -15.44 -9.51 1.24
#